data_f12ba1cee53a4497011c6dbf816a7837
#
_entry.id   f12ba1cee53a4497011c6dbf816a7837
#
_cell.length_a   1.000
_cell.length_b   1.000
_cell.length_c   1.000
_cell.angle_alpha   90.00
_cell.angle_beta   90.00
_cell.angle_gamma   90.00
#
_symmetry.space_group_name_H-M   'P 1'
#
loop_
_entity.id
_entity.type
_entity.pdbx_description
1 polymer ?
#
loop_
_entity_poly.entity_id
_entity_poly.type
_entity_poly.pdbx_seq_one_letter_code
_entity_poly.pdbx_strand_id
1 'polypeptide(L)'
;ADLPIVGGSILSHDHFQGGHYTFAMAKAPIEKHFSIKGYEDVEAGIVFWPMSVLRLRAADPDRLIELGDVVLEAWRGYTDEDAFIFAETDGEPHNTITPIARKVGDTFELDLVLRNNITTEEFPLGVYHPHQELHHIKKENIGLIEVMGLAVLPSRLKTELAMLGEYMVDGKDIRKDEVLLKHADWVEEFMPGYQEKGILVTRDNVWSILQEEVGKVFARVLEDAGVYKCDERGRRAFAGFLHSVGFEEV
;
A
#
# COMPACT_ATOMS: atom_id res chain seq x y z
N ALA A 1 -3.78 -13.00 -1.87
CA ALA A 1 -2.84 -13.07 -2.98
C ALA A 1 -2.16 -14.42 -3.01
N ASP A 2 -1.95 -14.96 -4.19
CA ASP A 2 -1.46 -16.31 -4.45
C ASP A 2 -0.02 -16.34 -4.99
N LEU A 3 0.60 -15.17 -5.17
CA LEU A 3 1.98 -15.06 -5.62
C LEU A 3 2.94 -14.65 -4.48
N PRO A 4 4.21 -15.10 -4.51
CA PRO A 4 5.22 -14.69 -3.52
C PRO A 4 5.50 -13.19 -3.58
N ILE A 5 6.15 -12.63 -2.56
CA ILE A 5 6.50 -11.21 -2.40
C ILE A 5 5.27 -10.33 -2.08
N VAL A 6 4.17 -10.50 -2.80
CA VAL A 6 2.98 -9.63 -2.77
C VAL A 6 1.82 -10.21 -1.97
N GLY A 7 2.11 -10.85 -0.86
CA GLY A 7 1.12 -11.36 0.10
C GLY A 7 0.97 -12.89 0.13
N GLY A 8 1.46 -13.62 -0.87
CA GLY A 8 1.53 -15.07 -0.88
C GLY A 8 2.70 -15.59 -0.04
N SER A 9 2.61 -15.47 1.28
CA SER A 9 3.67 -15.97 2.19
C SER A 9 3.57 -17.46 2.48
N ILE A 10 2.40 -18.06 2.30
CA ILE A 10 2.13 -19.49 2.45
C ILE A 10 1.44 -19.97 1.18
N LEU A 11 2.21 -20.60 0.29
CA LEU A 11 1.72 -21.04 -1.03
C LEU A 11 1.16 -22.47 -1.03
N SER A 12 1.25 -23.19 0.10
CA SER A 12 0.84 -24.59 0.20
C SER A 12 -0.64 -24.78 0.56
N HIS A 13 -1.32 -23.75 1.01
CA HIS A 13 -2.75 -23.76 1.34
C HIS A 13 -3.33 -22.34 1.41
N ASP A 14 -4.63 -22.25 1.21
CA ASP A 14 -5.38 -21.02 1.42
C ASP A 14 -5.53 -20.72 2.91
N HIS A 15 -5.44 -19.45 3.29
CA HIS A 15 -5.73 -18.97 4.63
C HIS A 15 -6.40 -17.60 4.59
N PHE A 16 -7.21 -17.34 5.60
CA PHE A 16 -7.99 -16.11 5.71
C PHE A 16 -7.64 -15.38 7.01
N GLN A 17 -7.62 -14.06 6.95
CA GLN A 17 -7.52 -13.21 8.13
C GLN A 17 -8.84 -12.47 8.31
N GLY A 18 -9.36 -12.42 9.52
CA GLY A 18 -10.64 -11.77 9.81
C GLY A 18 -10.64 -11.11 11.20
N GLY A 19 -11.52 -10.11 11.38
CA GLY A 19 -11.64 -9.37 12.64
C GLY A 19 -12.63 -8.22 12.57
N HIS A 20 -12.76 -7.48 13.67
CA HIS A 20 -13.68 -6.35 13.81
C HIS A 20 -13.00 -4.97 13.75
N TYR A 21 -11.69 -4.94 13.53
CA TYR A 21 -10.97 -3.67 13.46
C TYR A 21 -11.32 -2.91 12.17
N THR A 22 -11.67 -1.63 12.29
CA THR A 22 -11.94 -0.78 11.13
C THR A 22 -10.66 -0.08 10.71
N PHE A 23 -10.05 -0.59 9.66
CA PHE A 23 -8.81 -0.06 9.09
C PHE A 23 -9.03 1.28 8.37
N ALA A 24 -7.93 2.04 8.17
CA ALA A 24 -7.97 3.33 7.49
C ALA A 24 -8.50 3.21 6.06
N MET A 25 -8.11 2.17 5.31
CA MET A 25 -8.57 1.93 3.94
C MET A 25 -10.10 1.77 3.85
N ALA A 26 -10.76 1.17 4.85
CA ALA A 26 -12.22 1.03 4.87
C ALA A 26 -12.94 2.40 4.93
N LYS A 27 -12.27 3.44 5.44
CA LYS A 27 -12.80 4.81 5.55
C LYS A 27 -12.41 5.70 4.36
N ALA A 28 -11.49 5.23 3.51
CA ALA A 28 -11.01 5.98 2.37
C ALA A 28 -12.14 6.18 1.34
N PRO A 29 -12.32 7.40 0.80
CA PRO A 29 -13.35 7.67 -0.18
C PRO A 29 -13.00 7.05 -1.54
N ILE A 30 -14.01 6.84 -2.37
CA ILE A 30 -13.85 6.62 -3.80
C ILE A 30 -13.50 7.97 -4.42
N GLU A 31 -12.41 8.04 -5.20
CA GLU A 31 -12.01 9.25 -5.92
C GLU A 31 -12.55 9.30 -7.35
N LYS A 32 -12.87 8.14 -7.94
CA LYS A 32 -13.36 8.03 -9.31
C LYS A 32 -14.32 6.85 -9.44
N HIS A 33 -15.53 7.14 -9.91
CA HIS A 33 -16.58 6.13 -10.07
C HIS A 33 -16.60 5.56 -11.48
N PHE A 34 -16.98 4.29 -11.57
CA PHE A 34 -17.11 3.54 -12.81
C PHE A 34 -18.40 2.74 -12.83
N SER A 35 -18.90 2.46 -14.02
CA SER A 35 -19.98 1.50 -14.29
C SER A 35 -19.47 0.41 -15.23
N ILE A 36 -20.13 -0.74 -15.22
CA ILE A 36 -19.84 -1.83 -16.17
C ILE A 36 -21.15 -2.46 -16.60
N LYS A 37 -21.32 -2.67 -17.90
CA LYS A 37 -22.53 -3.25 -18.48
C LYS A 37 -22.78 -4.66 -17.93
N GLY A 38 -24.00 -4.91 -17.49
CA GLY A 38 -24.43 -6.17 -16.88
C GLY A 38 -24.22 -6.23 -15.37
N TYR A 39 -23.64 -5.16 -14.76
CA TYR A 39 -23.43 -5.01 -13.32
C TYR A 39 -23.90 -3.63 -12.84
N GLU A 40 -25.01 -3.15 -13.36
CA GLU A 40 -25.60 -1.83 -13.03
C GLU A 40 -26.04 -1.75 -11.56
N ASP A 41 -26.15 -2.88 -10.89
CA ASP A 41 -26.45 -3.06 -9.46
C ASP A 41 -25.19 -2.99 -8.56
N VAL A 42 -23.98 -2.91 -9.15
CA VAL A 42 -22.69 -2.83 -8.44
C VAL A 42 -22.13 -1.41 -8.56
N GLU A 43 -21.95 -0.73 -7.43
CA GLU A 43 -21.13 0.48 -7.36
C GLU A 43 -19.65 0.08 -7.47
N ALA A 44 -18.92 0.69 -8.41
CA ALA A 44 -17.49 0.45 -8.61
C ALA A 44 -16.70 1.76 -8.61
N GLY A 45 -15.48 1.74 -8.07
CA GLY A 45 -14.64 2.93 -8.11
C GLY A 45 -13.22 2.73 -7.57
N ILE A 46 -12.34 3.60 -8.05
CA ILE A 46 -10.96 3.70 -7.55
C ILE A 46 -10.97 4.37 -6.17
N VAL A 47 -10.36 3.75 -5.19
CA VAL A 47 -10.25 4.29 -3.83
C VAL A 47 -9.10 5.29 -3.75
N PHE A 48 -9.32 6.42 -3.09
CA PHE A 48 -8.23 7.35 -2.73
C PHE A 48 -7.33 6.69 -1.68
N TRP A 49 -6.34 5.96 -2.15
CA TRP A 49 -5.44 5.14 -1.35
C TRP A 49 -4.04 5.10 -1.98
N PRO A 50 -2.94 4.97 -1.19
CA PRO A 50 -1.58 4.90 -1.73
C PRO A 50 -1.34 3.71 -2.67
N MET A 51 -2.07 2.60 -2.46
CA MET A 51 -2.03 1.44 -3.35
C MET A 51 -3.20 1.45 -4.33
N SER A 52 -3.11 0.66 -5.40
CA SER A 52 -4.12 0.57 -6.46
C SER A 52 -5.29 -0.31 -6.02
N VAL A 53 -6.40 0.31 -5.63
CA VAL A 53 -7.58 -0.38 -5.08
C VAL A 53 -8.82 -0.06 -5.91
N LEU A 54 -9.45 -1.10 -6.47
CA LEU A 54 -10.80 -1.04 -7.01
C LEU A 54 -11.77 -1.51 -5.92
N ARG A 55 -12.71 -0.67 -5.53
CA ARG A 55 -13.79 -0.99 -4.59
C ARG A 55 -15.06 -1.31 -5.33
N LEU A 56 -15.66 -2.45 -5.00
CA LEU A 56 -16.96 -2.89 -5.48
C LEU A 56 -17.94 -2.95 -4.31
N ARG A 57 -19.19 -2.50 -4.51
CA ARG A 57 -20.26 -2.55 -3.50
C ARG A 57 -21.56 -3.03 -4.10
N ALA A 58 -22.23 -3.97 -3.44
CA ALA A 58 -23.56 -4.43 -3.83
C ALA A 58 -24.33 -4.97 -2.62
N ALA A 59 -25.65 -5.08 -2.74
CA ALA A 59 -26.48 -5.77 -1.75
C ALA A 59 -26.33 -7.30 -1.82
N ASP A 60 -26.04 -7.82 -3.02
CA ASP A 60 -25.82 -9.25 -3.27
C ASP A 60 -24.32 -9.56 -3.34
N PRO A 61 -23.77 -10.39 -2.44
CA PRO A 61 -22.36 -10.74 -2.44
C PRO A 61 -21.95 -11.57 -3.67
N ASP A 62 -22.86 -12.35 -4.28
CA ASP A 62 -22.53 -13.16 -5.45
C ASP A 62 -22.19 -12.29 -6.65
N ARG A 63 -22.81 -11.11 -6.78
CA ARG A 63 -22.46 -10.11 -7.81
C ARG A 63 -21.04 -9.58 -7.65
N LEU A 64 -20.59 -9.41 -6.40
CA LEU A 64 -19.20 -8.97 -6.12
C LEU A 64 -18.19 -10.06 -6.46
N ILE A 65 -18.53 -11.33 -6.19
CA ILE A 65 -17.69 -12.48 -6.50
C ILE A 65 -17.55 -12.61 -8.03
N GLU A 66 -18.65 -12.58 -8.76
CA GLU A 66 -18.65 -12.67 -10.23
C GLU A 66 -17.81 -11.54 -10.87
N LEU A 67 -18.06 -10.30 -10.48
CA LEU A 67 -17.31 -9.16 -11.04
C LEU A 67 -15.84 -9.16 -10.58
N GLY A 68 -15.59 -9.57 -9.33
CA GLY A 68 -14.23 -9.71 -8.79
C GLY A 68 -13.40 -10.74 -9.57
N ASP A 69 -14.02 -11.85 -9.97
CA ASP A 69 -13.39 -12.87 -10.81
C ASP A 69 -13.07 -12.35 -12.21
N VAL A 70 -14.01 -11.63 -12.84
CA VAL A 70 -13.78 -10.95 -14.13
C VAL A 70 -12.57 -10.01 -14.07
N VAL A 71 -12.47 -9.20 -12.99
CA VAL A 71 -11.34 -8.27 -12.81
C VAL A 71 -10.03 -9.04 -12.57
N LEU A 72 -10.06 -10.12 -11.77
CA LEU A 72 -8.88 -10.95 -11.49
C LEU A 72 -8.33 -11.60 -12.76
N GLU A 73 -9.20 -12.24 -13.55
CA GLU A 73 -8.76 -12.88 -14.80
C GLU A 73 -8.21 -11.87 -15.81
N ALA A 74 -8.85 -10.71 -15.93
CA ALA A 74 -8.33 -9.63 -16.77
C ALA A 74 -6.96 -9.14 -16.27
N TRP A 75 -6.81 -8.95 -14.94
CA TRP A 75 -5.56 -8.48 -14.34
C TRP A 75 -4.42 -9.46 -14.54
N ARG A 76 -4.67 -10.76 -14.38
CA ARG A 76 -3.65 -11.81 -14.58
C ARG A 76 -3.00 -11.76 -15.96
N GLY A 77 -3.74 -11.41 -16.99
CA GLY A 77 -3.23 -11.31 -18.36
C GLY A 77 -2.83 -9.90 -18.80
N TYR A 78 -2.92 -8.90 -17.92
CA TYR A 78 -2.74 -7.50 -18.31
C TYR A 78 -1.26 -7.07 -18.29
N THR A 79 -0.81 -6.51 -19.41
CA THR A 79 0.50 -5.87 -19.54
C THR A 79 0.33 -4.40 -19.92
N ASP A 80 1.04 -3.51 -19.23
CA ASP A 80 1.15 -2.08 -19.50
C ASP A 80 2.63 -1.69 -19.37
N GLU A 81 3.35 -1.71 -20.48
CA GLU A 81 4.79 -1.41 -20.52
C GLU A 81 5.09 0.01 -20.05
N ASP A 82 4.19 0.97 -20.34
CA ASP A 82 4.35 2.36 -19.92
C ASP A 82 4.26 2.53 -18.39
N ALA A 83 3.49 1.68 -17.71
CA ALA A 83 3.41 1.62 -16.26
C ALA A 83 4.37 0.60 -15.63
N PHE A 84 5.22 -0.06 -16.45
CA PHE A 84 6.11 -1.15 -16.07
C PHE A 84 5.38 -2.37 -15.48
N ILE A 85 4.17 -2.63 -15.93
CA ILE A 85 3.37 -3.79 -15.52
C ILE A 85 3.49 -4.87 -16.60
N PHE A 86 4.00 -6.02 -16.22
CA PHE A 86 4.10 -7.20 -17.06
C PHE A 86 3.31 -8.35 -16.44
N ALA A 87 2.44 -8.98 -17.21
CA ALA A 87 1.64 -10.10 -16.74
C ALA A 87 2.52 -11.30 -16.37
N GLU A 88 3.58 -11.52 -17.16
CA GLU A 88 4.53 -12.61 -16.98
C GLU A 88 5.92 -12.25 -17.52
N THR A 89 6.94 -12.97 -17.06
CA THR A 89 8.29 -12.95 -17.64
C THR A 89 8.80 -14.39 -17.70
N ASP A 90 9.20 -14.86 -18.88
CA ASP A 90 9.67 -16.24 -19.12
C ASP A 90 8.69 -17.32 -18.62
N GLY A 91 7.37 -17.04 -18.69
CA GLY A 91 6.31 -17.93 -18.24
C GLY A 91 6.00 -17.88 -16.74
N GLU A 92 6.69 -17.04 -15.98
CA GLU A 92 6.39 -16.82 -14.55
C GLU A 92 5.40 -15.66 -14.38
N PRO A 93 4.22 -15.89 -13.75
CA PRO A 93 3.19 -14.86 -13.59
C PRO A 93 3.58 -13.82 -12.54
N HIS A 94 3.18 -12.56 -12.77
CA HIS A 94 3.45 -11.44 -11.87
C HIS A 94 2.20 -10.83 -11.26
N ASN A 95 1.07 -10.84 -11.97
CA ASN A 95 -0.14 -10.16 -11.54
C ASN A 95 -1.01 -11.03 -10.63
N THR A 96 -1.41 -10.46 -9.50
CA THR A 96 -2.39 -11.05 -8.58
C THR A 96 -3.20 -9.95 -7.88
N ILE A 97 -4.21 -10.34 -7.11
CA ILE A 97 -5.04 -9.43 -6.32
C ILE A 97 -5.02 -9.89 -4.86
N THR A 98 -4.97 -8.92 -3.94
CA THR A 98 -5.30 -9.14 -2.54
C THR A 98 -6.75 -8.72 -2.31
N PRO A 99 -7.72 -9.66 -2.22
CA PRO A 99 -9.11 -9.32 -1.99
C PRO A 99 -9.38 -9.06 -0.51
N ILE A 100 -10.18 -8.02 -0.21
CA ILE A 100 -10.57 -7.65 1.15
C ILE A 100 -12.06 -7.42 1.18
N ALA A 101 -12.78 -8.33 1.82
CA ALA A 101 -14.24 -8.29 1.91
C ALA A 101 -14.70 -7.77 3.28
N ARG A 102 -15.80 -7.02 3.29
CA ARG A 102 -16.48 -6.57 4.51
C ARG A 102 -17.97 -6.33 4.25
N LYS A 103 -18.74 -6.30 5.34
CA LYS A 103 -20.15 -5.92 5.32
C LYS A 103 -20.30 -4.58 6.03
N VAL A 104 -20.95 -3.63 5.38
CA VAL A 104 -21.22 -2.27 5.89
C VAL A 104 -22.74 -2.04 5.83
N GLY A 105 -23.41 -2.17 6.98
CA GLY A 105 -24.88 -2.17 7.02
C GLY A 105 -25.44 -3.35 6.24
N ASP A 106 -26.29 -3.09 5.27
CA ASP A 106 -26.91 -4.11 4.41
C ASP A 106 -26.13 -4.32 3.08
N THR A 107 -25.02 -3.62 2.91
CA THR A 107 -24.20 -3.68 1.69
C THR A 107 -22.94 -4.48 1.93
N PHE A 108 -22.57 -5.34 0.97
CA PHE A 108 -21.28 -5.98 0.92
C PHE A 108 -20.29 -5.11 0.14
N GLU A 109 -19.04 -5.13 0.56
CA GLU A 109 -17.95 -4.37 -0.06
C GLU A 109 -16.76 -5.31 -0.29
N LEU A 110 -16.20 -5.24 -1.48
CA LEU A 110 -15.01 -5.99 -1.88
C LEU A 110 -13.98 -5.01 -2.44
N ASP A 111 -12.86 -4.85 -1.74
CA ASP A 111 -11.70 -4.13 -2.25
C ASP A 111 -10.75 -5.11 -2.95
N LEU A 112 -10.49 -4.85 -4.21
CA LEU A 112 -9.54 -5.58 -5.04
C LEU A 112 -8.24 -4.77 -5.11
N VAL A 113 -7.23 -5.16 -4.33
CA VAL A 113 -5.92 -4.50 -4.33
C VAL A 113 -5.04 -5.16 -5.39
N LEU A 114 -4.75 -4.44 -6.46
CA LEU A 114 -3.90 -4.92 -7.55
C LEU A 114 -2.46 -5.06 -7.07
N ARG A 115 -1.83 -6.20 -7.37
CA ARG A 115 -0.45 -6.51 -6.98
C ARG A 115 0.32 -7.04 -8.19
N ASN A 116 1.64 -6.82 -8.16
CA ASN A 116 2.58 -7.38 -9.13
C ASN A 116 3.90 -7.67 -8.42
N ASN A 117 4.49 -8.85 -8.65
CA ASN A 117 5.68 -9.31 -7.95
C ASN A 117 6.96 -9.27 -8.79
N ILE A 118 6.96 -8.55 -9.92
CA ILE A 118 8.12 -8.48 -10.79
C ILE A 118 9.35 -7.95 -10.03
N THR A 119 10.49 -8.54 -10.31
CA THR A 119 11.79 -8.11 -9.80
C THR A 119 12.71 -7.69 -10.95
N THR A 120 13.69 -6.85 -10.67
CA THR A 120 14.75 -6.46 -11.59
C THR A 120 16.10 -6.50 -10.88
N GLU A 121 17.20 -6.33 -11.62
CA GLU A 121 18.53 -6.19 -11.00
C GLU A 121 18.59 -4.98 -10.07
N GLU A 122 17.90 -3.89 -10.38
CA GLU A 122 17.80 -2.69 -9.55
C GLU A 122 16.89 -2.92 -8.33
N PHE A 123 15.80 -3.67 -8.50
CA PHE A 123 14.81 -3.95 -7.45
C PHE A 123 14.68 -5.47 -7.18
N PRO A 124 15.71 -6.09 -6.57
CA PRO A 124 15.73 -7.55 -6.36
C PRO A 124 14.71 -8.06 -5.33
N LEU A 125 14.15 -7.17 -4.51
CA LEU A 125 13.07 -7.49 -3.55
C LEU A 125 11.68 -7.29 -4.15
N GLY A 126 11.58 -6.68 -5.34
CA GLY A 126 10.35 -6.33 -6.05
C GLY A 126 10.35 -4.88 -6.49
N VAL A 127 9.84 -4.61 -7.69
CA VAL A 127 9.62 -3.24 -8.18
C VAL A 127 8.51 -2.56 -7.35
N TYR A 128 7.48 -3.33 -7.00
CA TYR A 128 6.34 -2.89 -6.17
C TYR A 128 6.51 -3.35 -4.72
N HIS A 129 7.62 -2.90 -4.12
CA HIS A 129 8.09 -3.24 -2.79
C HIS A 129 8.70 -1.99 -2.15
N PRO A 130 8.73 -1.84 -0.82
CA PRO A 130 9.41 -0.70 -0.18
C PRO A 130 10.84 -0.55 -0.69
N HIS A 131 11.18 0.62 -1.22
CA HIS A 131 12.50 0.89 -1.76
C HIS A 131 13.54 1.15 -0.67
N GLN A 132 14.82 1.10 -1.04
CA GLN A 132 15.94 1.03 -0.10
C GLN A 132 15.97 2.19 0.91
N GLU A 133 15.60 3.38 0.50
CA GLU A 133 15.55 4.58 1.37
C GLU A 133 14.56 4.44 2.52
N LEU A 134 13.53 3.58 2.40
CA LEU A 134 12.53 3.32 3.42
C LEU A 134 12.89 2.16 4.35
N HIS A 135 13.97 1.40 4.04
CA HIS A 135 14.34 0.19 4.78
C HIS A 135 14.79 0.47 6.22
N HIS A 136 15.15 1.70 6.56
CA HIS A 136 15.41 2.07 7.94
C HIS A 136 14.17 1.92 8.82
N ILE A 137 12.97 2.05 8.25
CA ILE A 137 11.66 1.84 8.92
C ILE A 137 11.07 0.48 8.53
N LYS A 138 10.90 0.20 7.22
CA LYS A 138 10.22 -1.02 6.74
C LYS A 138 10.94 -1.58 5.51
N LYS A 139 11.42 -2.82 5.65
CA LYS A 139 12.08 -3.57 4.56
C LYS A 139 11.27 -4.79 4.13
N GLU A 140 10.46 -5.33 5.03
CA GLU A 140 9.73 -6.57 4.83
C GLU A 140 8.57 -6.40 3.85
N ASN A 141 8.14 -7.49 3.24
CA ASN A 141 6.98 -7.54 2.34
C ASN A 141 5.72 -6.97 3.02
N ILE A 142 4.87 -6.33 2.22
CA ILE A 142 3.62 -5.71 2.68
C ILE A 142 2.51 -6.76 2.68
N GLY A 143 2.06 -7.14 3.86
CA GLY A 143 0.96 -8.07 4.11
C GLY A 143 -0.41 -7.40 4.15
N LEU A 144 -1.47 -8.20 4.34
CA LEU A 144 -2.87 -7.76 4.31
C LEU A 144 -3.17 -6.61 5.28
N ILE A 145 -2.69 -6.70 6.53
CA ILE A 145 -2.95 -5.70 7.57
C ILE A 145 -2.32 -4.36 7.20
N GLU A 146 -1.12 -4.39 6.65
CA GLU A 146 -0.38 -3.20 6.22
C GLU A 146 -1.02 -2.55 5.00
N VAL A 147 -1.47 -3.35 4.03
CA VAL A 147 -2.27 -2.90 2.87
C VAL A 147 -3.46 -2.06 3.32
N MET A 148 -4.12 -2.45 4.41
CA MET A 148 -5.28 -1.75 4.97
C MET A 148 -4.92 -0.51 5.82
N GLY A 149 -3.63 -0.17 5.95
CA GLY A 149 -3.14 1.06 6.58
C GLY A 149 -2.75 0.94 8.06
N LEU A 150 -2.54 -0.26 8.59
CA LEU A 150 -1.96 -0.44 9.92
C LEU A 150 -0.49 -0.83 9.80
N ALA A 151 0.40 0.05 10.20
CA ALA A 151 1.85 -0.17 10.15
C ALA A 151 2.27 -1.29 11.11
N VAL A 152 2.57 -2.47 10.57
CA VAL A 152 3.24 -3.54 11.31
C VAL A 152 4.73 -3.38 11.08
N LEU A 153 5.42 -2.89 12.11
CA LEU A 153 6.82 -2.48 12.03
C LEU A 153 7.74 -3.47 12.75
N PRO A 154 9.01 -3.58 12.31
CA PRO A 154 10.00 -4.43 12.97
C PRO A 154 10.18 -4.06 14.45
N SER A 155 10.29 -5.07 15.31
CA SER A 155 10.43 -4.89 16.78
C SER A 155 11.63 -4.03 17.19
N ARG A 156 12.70 -4.01 16.38
CA ARG A 156 13.89 -3.17 16.61
C ARG A 156 13.54 -1.67 16.73
N LEU A 157 12.54 -1.20 15.98
CA LEU A 157 12.17 0.21 15.96
C LEU A 157 11.67 0.72 17.33
N LYS A 158 11.15 -0.16 18.19
CA LYS A 158 10.78 0.23 19.55
C LYS A 158 11.96 0.82 20.32
N THR A 159 13.12 0.19 20.21
CA THR A 159 14.34 0.62 20.89
C THR A 159 15.03 1.74 20.11
N GLU A 160 15.16 1.58 18.79
CA GLU A 160 15.82 2.56 17.93
C GLU A 160 15.16 3.94 18.01
N LEU A 161 13.81 4.02 17.91
CA LEU A 161 13.08 5.28 17.97
C LEU A 161 13.12 5.90 19.38
N ALA A 162 13.14 5.09 20.45
CA ALA A 162 13.32 5.62 21.79
C ALA A 162 14.70 6.30 21.95
N MET A 163 15.77 5.61 21.51
CA MET A 163 17.13 6.17 21.51
C MET A 163 17.21 7.42 20.60
N LEU A 164 16.63 7.37 19.42
CA LEU A 164 16.60 8.48 18.48
C LEU A 164 15.95 9.71 19.10
N GLY A 165 14.82 9.53 19.80
CA GLY A 165 14.13 10.60 20.52
C GLY A 165 15.01 11.26 21.57
N GLU A 166 15.78 10.49 22.34
CA GLU A 166 16.74 11.03 23.31
C GLU A 166 17.85 11.82 22.63
N TYR A 167 18.39 11.33 21.50
CA TYR A 167 19.41 12.03 20.74
C TYR A 167 18.90 13.36 20.17
N MET A 168 17.68 13.37 19.65
CA MET A 168 17.03 14.59 19.12
C MET A 168 16.81 15.64 20.22
N VAL A 169 16.36 15.25 21.41
CA VAL A 169 16.12 16.15 22.55
C VAL A 169 17.43 16.72 23.09
N ASP A 170 18.46 15.86 23.21
CA ASP A 170 19.76 16.24 23.75
C ASP A 170 20.67 16.95 22.73
N GLY A 171 20.24 17.06 21.46
CA GLY A 171 21.05 17.64 20.37
C GLY A 171 22.31 16.83 20.06
N LYS A 172 22.28 15.52 20.28
CA LYS A 172 23.41 14.62 19.98
C LYS A 172 23.49 14.33 18.47
N ASP A 173 24.72 14.11 18.02
CA ASP A 173 25.00 13.75 16.63
C ASP A 173 24.61 12.29 16.36
N ILE A 174 23.50 12.11 15.62
CA ILE A 174 22.93 10.79 15.26
C ILE A 174 23.92 9.99 14.41
N ARG A 175 24.74 10.64 13.58
CA ARG A 175 25.70 9.98 12.68
C ARG A 175 26.86 9.29 13.42
N LYS A 176 27.07 9.60 14.69
CA LYS A 176 28.09 8.98 15.52
C LYS A 176 27.66 7.69 16.20
N ASP A 177 26.38 7.35 16.12
CA ASP A 177 25.83 6.12 16.70
C ASP A 177 25.58 5.11 15.59
N GLU A 178 26.22 3.94 15.67
CA GLU A 178 26.15 2.89 14.64
C GLU A 178 24.73 2.34 14.44
N VAL A 179 23.92 2.31 15.52
CA VAL A 179 22.53 1.82 15.47
C VAL A 179 21.61 2.84 14.82
N LEU A 180 21.84 4.14 15.11
CA LEU A 180 20.97 5.23 14.66
C LEU A 180 21.39 5.82 13.32
N LEU A 181 22.61 5.58 12.85
CA LEU A 181 23.15 6.13 11.59
C LEU A 181 22.20 5.99 10.41
N LYS A 182 21.51 4.86 10.30
CA LYS A 182 20.52 4.59 9.21
C LYS A 182 19.30 5.50 9.24
N HIS A 183 19.03 6.20 10.34
CA HIS A 183 17.95 7.17 10.50
C HIS A 183 18.40 8.62 10.32
N ALA A 184 19.71 8.88 10.18
CA ALA A 184 20.25 10.22 10.21
C ALA A 184 19.74 11.10 9.04
N ASP A 185 19.79 10.56 7.81
CA ASP A 185 19.33 11.29 6.62
C ASP A 185 17.83 11.63 6.72
N TRP A 186 17.02 10.69 7.19
CA TRP A 186 15.60 10.89 7.43
C TRP A 186 15.31 12.01 8.45
N VAL A 187 16.03 12.03 9.58
CA VAL A 187 15.86 13.10 10.59
C VAL A 187 16.29 14.44 10.02
N GLU A 188 17.39 14.51 9.27
CA GLU A 188 17.86 15.74 8.61
C GLU A 188 16.87 16.23 7.56
N GLU A 189 16.13 15.34 6.88
CA GLU A 189 15.11 15.69 5.90
C GLU A 189 13.90 16.37 6.55
N PHE A 190 13.36 15.82 7.66
CA PHE A 190 12.13 16.34 8.23
C PHE A 190 12.31 17.48 9.25
N MET A 191 13.44 17.54 9.96
CA MET A 191 13.66 18.49 11.05
C MET A 191 13.52 19.97 10.64
N PRO A 192 14.01 20.42 9.45
CA PRO A 192 13.83 21.80 9.00
C PRO A 192 12.36 22.24 9.01
N GLY A 193 11.43 21.38 8.61
CA GLY A 193 10.00 21.70 8.60
C GLY A 193 9.40 21.98 9.99
N TYR A 194 9.95 21.37 11.04
CA TYR A 194 9.54 21.68 12.43
C TYR A 194 10.19 22.98 12.92
N GLN A 195 11.46 23.21 12.56
CA GLN A 195 12.18 24.45 12.91
C GLN A 195 11.54 25.69 12.28
N GLU A 196 11.15 25.63 11.01
CA GLU A 196 10.43 26.69 10.30
C GLU A 196 9.10 27.06 10.97
N LYS A 197 8.43 26.07 11.55
CA LYS A 197 7.19 26.26 12.34
C LYS A 197 7.45 26.72 13.78
N GLY A 198 8.72 26.91 14.17
CA GLY A 198 9.10 27.30 15.53
C GLY A 198 8.89 26.19 16.57
N ILE A 199 8.80 24.94 16.15
CA ILE A 199 8.59 23.79 17.03
C ILE A 199 9.96 23.31 17.52
N LEU A 200 10.21 23.46 18.82
CA LEU A 200 11.37 22.88 19.50
C LEU A 200 11.07 21.42 19.86
N VAL A 201 12.06 20.55 19.62
CA VAL A 201 11.97 19.15 20.06
C VAL A 201 12.22 19.09 21.55
N THR A 202 11.30 18.49 22.27
CA THR A 202 11.31 18.33 23.71
C THR A 202 10.93 16.90 24.08
N ARG A 203 11.14 16.51 25.35
CA ARG A 203 10.70 15.20 25.84
C ARG A 203 9.19 14.97 25.72
N ASP A 204 8.41 16.07 25.77
CA ASP A 204 6.94 15.98 25.74
C ASP A 204 6.39 15.77 24.31
N ASN A 205 7.12 16.22 23.26
CA ASN A 205 6.61 16.16 21.89
C ASN A 205 7.39 15.24 20.94
N VAL A 206 8.61 14.84 21.29
CA VAL A 206 9.48 14.06 20.39
C VAL A 206 8.84 12.77 19.93
N TRP A 207 8.10 12.08 20.83
CA TRP A 207 7.42 10.85 20.46
C TRP A 207 6.31 11.07 19.42
N SER A 208 5.52 12.13 19.59
CA SER A 208 4.48 12.49 18.62
C SER A 208 5.07 12.88 17.27
N ILE A 209 6.20 13.59 17.26
CA ILE A 209 6.95 13.92 16.04
C ILE A 209 7.39 12.64 15.34
N LEU A 210 8.07 11.73 16.04
CA LEU A 210 8.54 10.48 15.46
C LEU A 210 7.40 9.60 14.96
N GLN A 211 6.27 9.53 15.66
CA GLN A 211 5.09 8.80 15.20
C GLN A 211 4.50 9.38 13.92
N GLU A 212 4.41 10.71 13.81
CA GLU A 212 3.95 11.39 12.60
C GLU A 212 4.88 11.10 11.43
N GLU A 213 6.19 11.24 11.63
CA GLU A 213 7.18 11.03 10.57
C GLU A 213 7.27 9.56 10.14
N VAL A 214 7.19 8.60 11.08
CA VAL A 214 7.07 7.17 10.75
C VAL A 214 5.80 6.91 9.94
N GLY A 215 4.69 7.59 10.26
CA GLY A 215 3.46 7.50 9.48
C GLY A 215 3.62 7.96 8.05
N LYS A 216 4.38 9.05 7.81
CA LYS A 216 4.70 9.54 6.46
C LYS A 216 5.58 8.55 5.69
N VAL A 217 6.60 7.99 6.35
CA VAL A 217 7.41 6.91 5.74
C VAL A 217 6.55 5.71 5.39
N PHE A 218 5.63 5.32 6.27
CA PHE A 218 4.74 4.19 6.00
C PHE A 218 3.76 4.46 4.84
N ALA A 219 3.29 5.69 4.66
CA ALA A 219 2.52 6.07 3.47
C ALA A 219 3.34 5.87 2.19
N ARG A 220 4.61 6.30 2.16
CA ARG A 220 5.53 6.04 1.03
C ARG A 220 5.77 4.55 0.80
N VAL A 221 5.86 3.76 1.88
CA VAL A 221 5.95 2.28 1.79
C VAL A 221 4.76 1.69 1.03
N LEU A 222 3.54 2.20 1.26
CA LEU A 222 2.36 1.76 0.52
C LEU A 222 2.35 2.28 -0.92
N GLU A 223 2.84 3.51 -1.16
CA GLU A 223 2.99 4.08 -2.52
C GLU A 223 3.97 3.25 -3.35
N ASP A 224 5.12 2.84 -2.77
CA ASP A 224 6.07 1.96 -3.44
C ASP A 224 5.44 0.61 -3.79
N ALA A 225 4.64 0.05 -2.88
CA ALA A 225 3.94 -1.22 -3.07
C ALA A 225 2.73 -1.13 -4.03
N GLY A 226 2.28 0.07 -4.38
CA GLY A 226 1.20 0.30 -5.34
C GLY A 226 1.67 0.15 -6.79
N VAL A 227 0.92 -0.60 -7.61
CA VAL A 227 1.25 -0.81 -9.03
C VAL A 227 1.04 0.44 -9.86
N TYR A 228 -0.07 1.13 -9.69
CA TYR A 228 -0.31 2.44 -10.28
C TYR A 228 -0.02 3.52 -9.25
N LYS A 229 0.86 4.46 -9.58
CA LYS A 229 1.24 5.56 -8.68
C LYS A 229 0.11 6.58 -8.56
N CYS A 230 0.10 7.33 -7.44
CA CYS A 230 -0.95 8.32 -7.13
C CYS A 230 -0.78 9.65 -7.87
N ASP A 231 -0.04 9.67 -8.98
CA ASP A 231 0.09 10.79 -9.89
C ASP A 231 -0.91 10.70 -11.06
N GLU A 232 -0.96 11.73 -11.90
CA GLU A 232 -1.85 11.76 -13.07
C GLU A 232 -1.59 10.63 -14.07
N ARG A 233 -0.32 10.21 -14.23
CA ARG A 233 0.04 9.12 -15.15
C ARG A 233 -0.46 7.78 -14.62
N GLY A 234 -0.21 7.48 -13.35
CA GLY A 234 -0.67 6.25 -12.72
C GLY A 234 -2.20 6.16 -12.65
N ARG A 235 -2.88 7.29 -12.36
CA ARG A 235 -4.35 7.34 -12.38
C ARG A 235 -4.94 7.10 -13.77
N ARG A 236 -4.33 7.65 -14.82
CA ARG A 236 -4.75 7.36 -16.21
C ARG A 236 -4.51 5.91 -16.60
N ALA A 237 -3.36 5.34 -16.21
CA ALA A 237 -3.04 3.94 -16.48
C ALA A 237 -4.01 2.99 -15.76
N PHE A 238 -4.35 3.28 -14.49
CA PHE A 238 -5.35 2.49 -13.75
C PHE A 238 -6.73 2.55 -14.41
N ALA A 239 -7.19 3.74 -14.80
CA ALA A 239 -8.43 3.89 -15.55
C ALA A 239 -8.37 3.14 -16.90
N GLY A 240 -7.21 3.16 -17.58
CA GLY A 240 -6.95 2.40 -18.80
C GLY A 240 -7.13 0.89 -18.63
N PHE A 241 -6.59 0.35 -17.53
CA PHE A 241 -6.84 -1.06 -17.17
C PHE A 241 -8.34 -1.32 -16.99
N LEU A 242 -9.05 -0.49 -16.21
CA LEU A 242 -10.48 -0.68 -15.98
C LEU A 242 -11.30 -0.58 -17.29
N HIS A 243 -10.94 0.35 -18.20
CA HIS A 243 -11.55 0.42 -19.52
C HIS A 243 -11.32 -0.85 -20.34
N SER A 244 -10.15 -1.48 -20.24
CA SER A 244 -9.86 -2.73 -20.95
C SER A 244 -10.72 -3.91 -20.46
N VAL A 245 -11.18 -3.86 -19.21
CA VAL A 245 -12.14 -4.82 -18.63
C VAL A 245 -13.59 -4.54 -19.06
N GLY A 246 -13.86 -3.33 -19.53
CA GLY A 246 -15.19 -2.88 -19.93
C GLY A 246 -15.88 -1.91 -18.97
N PHE A 247 -15.15 -1.40 -17.98
CA PHE A 247 -15.66 -0.32 -17.14
C PHE A 247 -15.67 1.01 -17.91
N GLU A 248 -16.67 1.82 -17.64
CA GLU A 248 -16.83 3.19 -18.18
C GLU A 248 -16.87 4.18 -17.01
N GLU A 249 -16.18 5.31 -17.15
CA GLU A 249 -16.19 6.38 -16.15
C GLU A 249 -17.54 7.05 -16.06
N VAL A 250 -18.04 7.34 -14.85
CA VAL A 250 -19.36 7.95 -14.58
C VAL A 250 -19.21 9.39 -14.11
#